data_8f7a4faf0ee60180480b81fb96d3522d
#
_entry.id   8f7a4faf0ee60180480b81fb96d3522d
#
_cell.length_a   1.000
_cell.length_b   1.000
_cell.length_c   1.000
_cell.angle_alpha   90.00
_cell.angle_beta   90.00
_cell.angle_gamma   90.00
#
_symmetry.space_group_name_H-M   'P 1'
#
loop_
_entity.id
_entity.type
_entity.pdbx_description
1 polymer ?
#
loop_
_entity_poly.entity_id
_entity_poly.type
_entity_poly.pdbx_seq_one_letter_code
_entity_poly.pdbx_strand_id
1 'polypeptide(L)'
;MAFYGVVDDDDDMREIREHALAIIAIYEKHGLPALNADNMLLAMRSTLFMENAPFNEAIQKSCRNDDGEVQLDDIVKFWRLHVYTWCCDQALRLPGSLVECGVHMGLYSRTMMHALDFAARDREMVLYDTFEGLSSELSTAHEMSVVGAAYDIADWEQQVRDSFRPWPNARIVCGRVPDVLADTAPESVSFLH
;
A
#
# COMPACT_ATOMS: atom_id res chain seq x y z
N MET A 1 -7.60 9.16 -22.29
CA MET A 1 -7.41 10.37 -21.49
C MET A 1 -6.38 9.98 -20.44
N ALA A 2 -5.10 10.27 -20.66
CA ALA A 2 -4.01 9.83 -19.79
C ALA A 2 -3.97 10.73 -18.55
N PHE A 3 -4.28 10.19 -17.40
CA PHE A 3 -4.29 10.89 -16.11
C PHE A 3 -3.00 10.71 -15.30
N TYR A 4 -1.92 10.29 -15.92
CA TYR A 4 -0.59 10.27 -15.30
C TYR A 4 0.37 11.12 -16.13
N GLY A 5 0.24 12.44 -15.97
CA GLY A 5 1.37 13.31 -16.23
C GLY A 5 2.40 13.03 -15.13
N VAL A 6 3.39 12.21 -15.41
CA VAL A 6 4.61 12.19 -14.62
C VAL A 6 5.23 13.56 -14.88
N VAL A 7 5.30 14.39 -13.85
CA VAL A 7 6.08 15.63 -13.91
C VAL A 7 7.53 15.16 -13.81
N ASP A 8 8.24 15.16 -14.93
CA ASP A 8 9.61 14.65 -15.06
C ASP A 8 10.67 15.59 -14.42
N ASP A 9 10.24 16.67 -13.77
CA ASP A 9 11.14 17.65 -13.18
C ASP A 9 11.02 17.61 -11.65
N ASP A 10 12.10 17.20 -10.99
CA ASP A 10 12.22 17.21 -9.53
C ASP A 10 11.98 18.60 -8.92
N ASP A 11 12.32 19.66 -9.67
CA ASP A 11 12.12 21.03 -9.24
C ASP A 11 10.62 21.42 -9.26
N ASP A 12 9.86 21.01 -10.27
CA ASP A 12 8.41 21.23 -10.33
C ASP A 12 7.68 20.46 -9.23
N MET A 13 8.08 19.22 -8.96
CA MET A 13 7.50 18.45 -7.86
C MET A 13 7.81 19.06 -6.50
N ARG A 14 8.99 19.64 -6.32
CA ARG A 14 9.36 20.37 -5.10
C ARG A 14 8.48 21.61 -4.95
N GLU A 15 8.31 22.40 -5.99
CA GLU A 15 7.47 23.60 -5.98
C GLU A 15 6.00 23.26 -5.67
N ILE A 16 5.45 22.21 -6.28
CA ILE A 16 4.09 21.72 -5.99
C ILE A 16 3.96 21.33 -4.51
N ARG A 17 4.93 20.62 -3.93
CA ARG A 17 4.92 20.25 -2.52
C ARG A 17 4.99 21.46 -1.59
N GLU A 18 5.83 22.43 -1.91
CA GLU A 18 5.95 23.68 -1.12
C GLU A 18 4.63 24.45 -1.11
N HIS A 19 3.97 24.58 -2.27
CA HIS A 19 2.66 25.21 -2.38
C HIS A 19 1.56 24.45 -1.64
N ALA A 20 1.55 23.12 -1.74
CA ALA A 20 0.61 22.29 -1.00
C ALA A 20 0.76 22.47 0.52
N LEU A 21 1.99 22.49 1.03
CA LEU A 21 2.28 22.73 2.44
C LEU A 21 1.87 24.15 2.89
N ALA A 22 2.08 25.16 2.04
CA ALA A 22 1.64 26.52 2.32
C ALA A 22 0.11 26.62 2.40
N ILE A 23 -0.62 25.93 1.54
CA ILE A 23 -2.08 25.85 1.59
C ILE A 23 -2.53 25.15 2.88
N ILE A 24 -1.92 24.03 3.25
CA ILE A 24 -2.23 23.31 4.49
C ILE A 24 -2.04 24.22 5.70
N ALA A 25 -0.93 24.95 5.77
CA ALA A 25 -0.66 25.88 6.87
C ALA A 25 -1.74 26.97 6.99
N ILE A 26 -2.34 27.41 5.89
CA ILE A 26 -3.48 28.34 5.91
C ILE A 26 -4.72 27.67 6.53
N TYR A 27 -5.05 26.44 6.13
CA TYR A 27 -6.17 25.69 6.71
C TYR A 27 -5.98 25.48 8.23
N GLU A 28 -4.79 25.03 8.63
CA GLU A 28 -4.45 24.80 10.03
C GLU A 28 -4.57 26.07 10.88
N LYS A 29 -4.10 27.21 10.35
CA LYS A 29 -4.23 28.52 11.00
C LYS A 29 -5.67 28.88 11.32
N HIS A 30 -6.61 28.39 10.51
CA HIS A 30 -8.05 28.61 10.69
C HIS A 30 -8.75 27.44 11.42
N GLY A 31 -8.00 26.47 11.95
CA GLY A 31 -8.55 25.30 12.64
C GLY A 31 -9.29 24.35 11.70
N LEU A 32 -9.00 24.39 10.41
CA LEU A 32 -9.64 23.56 9.37
C LEU A 32 -8.75 22.38 9.03
N PRO A 33 -9.29 21.16 8.93
CA PRO A 33 -8.50 20.00 8.60
C PRO A 33 -8.01 20.03 7.15
N ALA A 34 -6.73 19.74 6.95
CA ALA A 34 -6.12 19.52 5.63
C ALA A 34 -5.01 18.48 5.71
N LEU A 35 -4.80 17.75 4.64
CA LEU A 35 -3.80 16.71 4.52
C LEU A 35 -3.25 16.67 3.08
N ASN A 36 -1.94 16.61 2.94
CA ASN A 36 -1.28 16.25 1.70
C ASN A 36 -0.80 14.79 1.81
N ALA A 37 -1.41 13.90 1.06
CA ALA A 37 -1.04 12.50 1.01
C ALA A 37 -1.36 11.93 -0.39
N ASP A 38 -0.58 10.96 -0.84
CA ASP A 38 -0.81 10.27 -2.13
C ASP A 38 -0.91 11.23 -3.33
N ASN A 39 -0.10 12.31 -3.34
CA ASN A 39 -0.16 13.39 -4.35
C ASN A 39 -1.53 14.07 -4.44
N MET A 40 -2.31 14.02 -3.37
CA MET A 40 -3.61 14.69 -3.24
C MET A 40 -3.58 15.69 -2.10
N LEU A 41 -4.19 16.85 -2.31
CA LEU A 41 -4.52 17.80 -1.25
C LEU A 41 -5.98 17.57 -0.83
N LEU A 42 -6.15 17.04 0.38
CA LEU A 42 -7.45 16.86 1.03
C LEU A 42 -7.68 18.05 1.97
N ALA A 43 -8.75 18.79 1.73
CA ALA A 43 -9.14 19.90 2.57
C ALA A 43 -10.59 19.76 3.01
N MET A 44 -10.95 20.24 4.19
CA MET A 44 -12.30 20.19 4.75
C MET A 44 -12.87 18.77 4.88
N ARG A 45 -11.98 17.77 5.06
CA ARG A 45 -12.31 16.37 5.29
C ARG A 45 -11.79 15.94 6.65
N SER A 46 -12.47 14.98 7.28
CA SER A 46 -11.99 14.44 8.56
C SER A 46 -10.65 13.76 8.40
N THR A 47 -9.68 14.14 9.22
CA THR A 47 -8.36 13.53 9.33
C THR A 47 -8.21 12.71 10.61
N LEU A 48 -9.32 12.43 11.32
CA LEU A 48 -9.31 11.71 12.60
C LEU A 48 -8.70 10.31 12.53
N PHE A 49 -8.64 9.69 11.35
CA PHE A 49 -7.95 8.42 11.17
C PHE A 49 -6.45 8.53 11.50
N MET A 50 -5.86 9.72 11.35
CA MET A 50 -4.46 9.99 11.71
C MET A 50 -4.23 10.00 13.23
N GLU A 51 -5.28 10.13 14.02
CA GLU A 51 -5.23 10.05 15.49
C GLU A 51 -5.43 8.62 16.00
N ASN A 52 -5.73 7.67 15.11
CA ASN A 52 -5.93 6.27 15.46
C ASN A 52 -4.59 5.61 15.80
N ALA A 53 -4.33 5.37 17.08
CA ALA A 53 -3.05 4.85 17.55
C ALA A 53 -2.69 3.47 16.95
N PRO A 54 -3.60 2.46 16.91
CA PRO A 54 -3.32 1.18 16.26
C PRO A 54 -2.91 1.31 14.79
N PHE A 55 -3.57 2.19 14.04
CA PHE A 55 -3.25 2.43 12.64
C PHE A 55 -1.88 3.10 12.47
N ASN A 56 -1.58 4.12 13.28
CA ASN A 56 -0.30 4.81 13.23
C ASN A 56 0.87 3.90 13.62
N GLU A 57 0.70 3.06 14.64
CA GLU A 57 1.69 2.05 15.01
C GLU A 57 1.89 1.02 13.90
N ALA A 58 0.81 0.60 13.23
CA ALA A 58 0.86 -0.33 12.11
C ALA A 58 1.67 0.24 10.94
N ILE A 59 1.44 1.50 10.58
CA ILE A 59 2.23 2.19 9.54
C ILE A 59 3.71 2.22 9.93
N GLN A 60 4.02 2.66 11.14
CA GLN A 60 5.42 2.71 11.58
C GLN A 60 6.13 1.35 11.54
N LYS A 61 5.41 0.26 11.89
CA LYS A 61 5.95 -1.10 11.81
C LYS A 61 6.15 -1.56 10.37
N SER A 62 5.24 -1.19 9.48
CA SER A 62 5.24 -1.65 8.07
C SER A 62 6.20 -0.85 7.18
N CYS A 63 6.44 0.43 7.51
CA CYS A 63 7.32 1.33 6.76
C CYS A 63 8.78 1.28 7.24
N ARG A 64 9.13 0.42 8.19
CA ARG A 64 10.52 0.27 8.63
C ARG A 64 11.25 -0.74 7.76
N ASN A 65 12.47 -0.40 7.38
CA ASN A 65 13.41 -1.35 6.80
C ASN A 65 14.01 -2.27 7.89
N ASP A 66 14.85 -3.20 7.49
CA ASP A 66 15.53 -4.15 8.42
C ASP A 66 16.43 -3.43 9.44
N ASP A 67 16.97 -2.25 9.11
CA ASP A 67 17.76 -1.41 10.00
C ASP A 67 16.89 -0.62 10.99
N GLY A 68 15.57 -0.71 10.88
CA GLY A 68 14.57 -0.03 11.70
C GLY A 68 14.34 1.43 11.33
N GLU A 69 14.89 1.89 10.21
CA GLU A 69 14.63 3.23 9.67
C GLU A 69 13.28 3.28 8.94
N VAL A 70 12.56 4.37 9.14
CA VAL A 70 11.26 4.57 8.49
C VAL A 70 11.48 5.06 7.06
N GLN A 71 10.87 4.38 6.11
CA GLN A 71 10.88 4.80 4.71
C GLN A 71 9.88 5.94 4.52
N LEU A 72 10.39 7.17 4.37
CA LEU A 72 9.56 8.38 4.26
C LEU A 72 8.63 8.36 3.05
N ASP A 73 9.04 7.74 1.95
CA ASP A 73 8.21 7.60 0.74
C ASP A 73 6.97 6.75 0.98
N ASP A 74 7.01 5.85 1.97
CA ASP A 74 5.85 5.05 2.36
C ASP A 74 4.89 5.83 3.27
N ILE A 75 5.39 6.77 4.06
CA ILE A 75 4.55 7.62 4.93
C ILE A 75 3.60 8.48 4.10
N VAL A 76 4.01 8.96 2.92
CA VAL A 76 3.12 9.77 2.06
C VAL A 76 1.92 9.00 1.54
N LYS A 77 1.90 7.68 1.66
CA LYS A 77 0.79 6.79 1.23
C LYS A 77 -0.33 6.64 2.27
N PHE A 78 -0.39 7.53 3.27
CA PHE A 78 -1.34 7.44 4.41
C PHE A 78 -2.78 7.28 3.99
N TRP A 79 -3.24 8.02 2.97
CA TRP A 79 -4.64 7.96 2.56
C TRP A 79 -4.99 6.60 1.97
N ARG A 80 -4.15 6.07 1.09
CA ARG A 80 -4.37 4.74 0.49
C ARG A 80 -4.33 3.64 1.55
N LEU A 81 -3.37 3.69 2.47
CA LEU A 81 -3.27 2.74 3.58
C LEU A 81 -4.51 2.79 4.48
N HIS A 82 -5.03 3.99 4.76
CA HIS A 82 -6.26 4.16 5.52
C HIS A 82 -7.46 3.53 4.80
N VAL A 83 -7.66 3.85 3.52
CA VAL A 83 -8.77 3.31 2.74
C VAL A 83 -8.68 1.79 2.62
N TYR A 84 -7.50 1.25 2.32
CA TYR A 84 -7.25 -0.19 2.25
C TYR A 84 -7.61 -0.87 3.58
N THR A 85 -7.08 -0.37 4.69
CA THR A 85 -7.31 -0.93 6.03
C THR A 85 -8.78 -0.86 6.40
N TRP A 86 -9.46 0.26 6.12
CA TRP A 86 -10.89 0.42 6.36
C TRP A 86 -11.72 -0.56 5.52
N CYS A 87 -11.42 -0.72 4.23
CA CYS A 87 -12.11 -1.68 3.37
C CYS A 87 -11.95 -3.11 3.89
N CYS A 88 -10.74 -3.49 4.31
CA CYS A 88 -10.49 -4.80 4.91
C CYS A 88 -11.26 -5.00 6.22
N ASP A 89 -11.32 -4.00 7.10
CA ASP A 89 -12.13 -4.08 8.34
C ASP A 89 -13.61 -4.33 8.04
N GLN A 90 -14.17 -3.66 7.01
CA GLN A 90 -15.54 -3.92 6.59
C GLN A 90 -15.71 -5.34 6.00
N ALA A 91 -14.75 -5.78 5.19
CA ALA A 91 -14.76 -7.10 4.56
C ALA A 91 -14.65 -8.25 5.58
N LEU A 92 -13.97 -8.05 6.70
CA LEU A 92 -13.89 -9.04 7.79
C LEU A 92 -15.25 -9.39 8.42
N ARG A 93 -16.28 -8.59 8.18
CA ARG A 93 -17.68 -8.87 8.60
C ARG A 93 -18.42 -9.79 7.64
N LEU A 94 -17.84 -10.05 6.47
CA LEU A 94 -18.39 -10.92 5.43
C LEU A 94 -17.60 -12.25 5.42
N PRO A 95 -18.21 -13.36 4.99
CA PRO A 95 -17.48 -14.60 4.76
C PRO A 95 -16.56 -14.46 3.55
N GLY A 96 -15.43 -15.18 3.57
CA GLY A 96 -14.47 -15.24 2.47
C GLY A 96 -13.08 -14.74 2.86
N SER A 97 -12.12 -15.04 2.01
CA SER A 97 -10.73 -14.61 2.14
C SER A 97 -10.53 -13.17 1.65
N LEU A 98 -9.50 -12.53 2.15
CA LEU A 98 -9.01 -11.28 1.57
C LEU A 98 -7.95 -11.63 0.52
N VAL A 99 -7.90 -10.88 -0.58
CA VAL A 99 -6.98 -11.13 -1.70
C VAL A 99 -6.30 -9.83 -2.10
N GLU A 100 -5.00 -9.88 -2.33
CA GLU A 100 -4.23 -8.79 -2.94
C GLU A 100 -3.45 -9.33 -4.14
N CYS A 101 -3.54 -8.65 -5.30
CA CYS A 101 -2.79 -8.94 -6.50
C CYS A 101 -1.82 -7.80 -6.79
N GLY A 102 -0.52 -8.10 -6.85
CA GLY A 102 0.53 -7.10 -6.92
C GLY A 102 0.97 -6.63 -5.53
N VAL A 103 1.58 -7.53 -4.77
CA VAL A 103 1.93 -7.34 -3.35
C VAL A 103 3.13 -6.42 -3.17
N HIS A 104 4.08 -6.42 -4.11
CA HIS A 104 5.36 -5.73 -3.98
C HIS A 104 6.06 -6.13 -2.66
N MET A 105 6.41 -5.18 -1.79
CA MET A 105 6.98 -5.45 -0.45
C MET A 105 5.90 -5.65 0.64
N GLY A 106 4.64 -5.74 0.28
CA GLY A 106 3.52 -6.01 1.18
C GLY A 106 3.12 -4.87 2.09
N LEU A 107 3.41 -3.62 1.74
CA LEU A 107 3.13 -2.47 2.59
C LEU A 107 1.65 -2.38 3.00
N TYR A 108 0.73 -2.56 2.05
CA TYR A 108 -0.71 -2.47 2.31
C TYR A 108 -1.18 -3.58 3.23
N SER A 109 -0.92 -4.82 2.86
CA SER A 109 -1.34 -5.99 3.65
C SER A 109 -0.69 -6.00 5.03
N ARG A 110 0.61 -5.71 5.16
CA ARG A 110 1.30 -5.66 6.45
C ARG A 110 0.72 -4.58 7.36
N THR A 111 0.45 -3.38 6.83
CA THR A 111 -0.18 -2.30 7.59
C THR A 111 -1.55 -2.72 8.10
N MET A 112 -2.40 -3.26 7.23
CA MET A 112 -3.72 -3.76 7.60
C MET A 112 -3.63 -4.86 8.66
N MET A 113 -2.75 -5.84 8.47
CA MET A 113 -2.59 -6.98 9.38
C MET A 113 -2.13 -6.56 10.77
N HIS A 114 -1.25 -5.57 10.86
CA HIS A 114 -0.88 -4.96 12.14
C HIS A 114 -2.03 -4.18 12.76
N ALA A 115 -2.73 -3.34 11.98
CA ALA A 115 -3.78 -2.47 12.48
C ALA A 115 -5.01 -3.25 12.99
N LEU A 116 -5.33 -4.39 12.35
CA LEU A 116 -6.53 -5.18 12.63
C LEU A 116 -6.27 -6.45 13.45
N ASP A 117 -5.06 -6.63 13.98
CA ASP A 117 -4.64 -7.85 14.69
C ASP A 117 -5.00 -9.12 13.90
N PHE A 118 -4.54 -9.16 12.64
CA PHE A 118 -4.99 -10.16 11.67
C PHE A 118 -4.57 -11.58 12.03
N ALA A 119 -3.44 -11.75 12.74
CA ALA A 119 -3.00 -13.07 13.21
C ALA A 119 -4.02 -13.75 14.12
N ALA A 120 -4.82 -12.99 14.86
CA ALA A 120 -5.87 -13.49 15.74
C ALA A 120 -7.22 -13.73 15.01
N ARG A 121 -7.30 -13.43 13.72
CA ARG A 121 -8.53 -13.58 12.94
C ARG A 121 -8.62 -14.98 12.33
N ASP A 122 -9.82 -15.56 12.37
CA ASP A 122 -10.13 -16.79 11.61
C ASP A 122 -10.47 -16.42 10.15
N ARG A 123 -9.47 -15.92 9.46
CA ARG A 123 -9.56 -15.47 8.06
C ARG A 123 -8.21 -15.68 7.37
N GLU A 124 -8.26 -15.98 6.07
CA GLU A 124 -7.08 -16.09 5.23
C GLU A 124 -6.88 -14.79 4.43
N MET A 125 -5.62 -14.40 4.27
CA MET A 125 -5.18 -13.42 3.29
C MET A 125 -4.36 -14.11 2.22
N VAL A 126 -4.75 -13.99 0.95
CA VAL A 126 -4.01 -14.54 -0.19
C VAL A 126 -3.32 -13.41 -0.95
N LEU A 127 -2.02 -13.56 -1.12
CA LEU A 127 -1.12 -12.54 -1.65
C LEU A 127 -0.50 -13.06 -2.94
N TYR A 128 -0.88 -12.48 -4.08
CA TYR A 128 -0.37 -12.88 -5.40
C TYR A 128 0.63 -11.86 -5.92
N ASP A 129 1.81 -12.32 -6.30
CA ASP A 129 2.80 -11.53 -7.01
C ASP A 129 3.71 -12.44 -7.82
N THR A 130 4.28 -11.93 -8.90
CA THR A 130 5.31 -12.65 -9.66
C THR A 130 6.67 -12.55 -9.00
N PHE A 131 6.93 -11.47 -8.25
CA PHE A 131 8.24 -11.08 -7.72
C PHE A 131 9.32 -10.93 -8.80
N GLU A 132 8.89 -10.68 -10.03
CA GLU A 132 9.76 -10.51 -11.22
C GLU A 132 9.75 -9.07 -11.73
N GLY A 133 8.97 -8.18 -11.07
CA GLY A 133 8.81 -6.79 -11.49
C GLY A 133 7.75 -6.60 -12.57
N LEU A 134 7.93 -5.55 -13.36
CA LEU A 134 7.00 -5.22 -14.44
C LEU A 134 7.13 -6.21 -15.59
N SER A 135 6.00 -6.71 -16.08
CA SER A 135 5.99 -7.56 -17.28
C SER A 135 6.34 -6.73 -18.53
N SER A 136 7.40 -7.09 -19.23
CA SER A 136 7.80 -6.44 -20.48
C SER A 136 6.75 -6.59 -21.60
N GLU A 137 5.86 -7.58 -21.51
CA GLU A 137 4.77 -7.79 -22.46
C GLU A 137 3.58 -6.88 -22.23
N LEU A 138 3.33 -6.50 -20.97
CA LEU A 138 2.14 -5.76 -20.55
C LEU A 138 2.44 -4.30 -20.23
N SER A 139 3.70 -3.96 -19.96
CA SER A 139 4.12 -2.62 -19.59
C SER A 139 4.59 -1.83 -20.81
N THR A 140 4.34 -0.54 -20.81
CA THR A 140 4.86 0.37 -21.84
C THR A 140 6.35 0.62 -21.64
N ALA A 141 7.05 1.04 -22.71
CA ALA A 141 8.45 1.43 -22.61
C ALA A 141 8.65 2.59 -21.61
N HIS A 142 7.67 3.48 -21.50
CA HIS A 142 7.70 4.59 -20.53
C HIS A 142 7.63 4.07 -19.08
N GLU A 143 6.69 3.19 -18.76
CA GLU A 143 6.60 2.58 -17.42
C GLU A 143 7.88 1.84 -17.05
N MET A 144 8.44 1.06 -17.99
CA MET A 144 9.71 0.37 -17.77
C MET A 144 10.86 1.33 -17.47
N SER A 145 10.91 2.50 -18.15
CA SER A 145 11.98 3.48 -17.95
C SER A 145 11.84 4.25 -16.63
N VAL A 146 10.63 4.50 -16.17
CA VAL A 146 10.36 5.34 -14.98
C VAL A 146 10.38 4.52 -13.69
N VAL A 147 9.77 3.34 -13.70
CA VAL A 147 9.59 2.57 -12.46
C VAL A 147 10.26 1.19 -12.51
N GLY A 148 10.76 0.74 -13.66
CA GLY A 148 11.34 -0.60 -13.79
C GLY A 148 12.48 -0.89 -12.80
N ALA A 149 13.35 0.10 -12.56
CA ALA A 149 14.45 -0.05 -11.60
C ALA A 149 13.99 -0.21 -10.14
N ALA A 150 12.82 0.28 -9.77
CA ALA A 150 12.26 0.13 -8.44
C ALA A 150 11.85 -1.32 -8.11
N TYR A 151 11.77 -2.17 -9.13
CA TYR A 151 11.43 -3.58 -9.01
C TYR A 151 12.62 -4.53 -9.18
N ASP A 152 13.85 -4.00 -9.28
CA ASP A 152 15.09 -4.82 -9.28
C ASP A 152 15.50 -5.08 -7.81
N ILE A 153 14.79 -6.00 -7.16
CA ILE A 153 14.97 -6.32 -5.75
C ILE A 153 15.58 -7.72 -5.64
N ALA A 154 16.79 -7.81 -5.11
CA ALA A 154 17.43 -9.09 -4.87
C ALA A 154 16.64 -9.91 -3.84
N ASP A 155 16.50 -11.23 -4.08
CA ASP A 155 15.82 -12.17 -3.18
C ASP A 155 14.40 -11.69 -2.75
N TRP A 156 13.71 -10.96 -3.62
CA TRP A 156 12.45 -10.26 -3.35
C TRP A 156 11.38 -11.17 -2.74
N GLU A 157 11.08 -12.30 -3.37
CA GLU A 157 10.09 -13.25 -2.86
C GLU A 157 10.44 -13.69 -1.43
N GLN A 158 11.71 -14.00 -1.17
CA GLN A 158 12.15 -14.46 0.15
C GLN A 158 12.01 -13.35 1.20
N GLN A 159 12.38 -12.12 0.88
CA GLN A 159 12.19 -10.96 1.78
C GLN A 159 10.71 -10.77 2.14
N VAL A 160 9.82 -10.87 1.14
CA VAL A 160 8.38 -10.77 1.39
C VAL A 160 7.90 -11.92 2.28
N ARG A 161 8.25 -13.17 1.98
CA ARG A 161 7.91 -14.34 2.82
C ARG A 161 8.38 -14.16 4.26
N ASP A 162 9.57 -13.66 4.46
CA ASP A 162 10.13 -13.40 5.80
C ASP A 162 9.37 -12.30 6.53
N SER A 163 8.97 -11.26 5.84
CA SER A 163 8.20 -10.15 6.42
C SER A 163 6.78 -10.55 6.86
N PHE A 164 6.22 -11.60 6.25
CA PHE A 164 4.89 -12.12 6.59
C PHE A 164 4.89 -13.27 7.61
N ARG A 165 6.05 -13.72 8.10
CA ARG A 165 6.14 -14.77 9.14
C ARG A 165 5.26 -14.55 10.38
N PRO A 166 5.00 -13.31 10.86
CA PRO A 166 4.11 -13.09 11.99
C PRO A 166 2.66 -13.53 11.76
N TRP A 167 2.26 -13.73 10.50
CA TRP A 167 0.87 -14.04 10.13
C TRP A 167 0.77 -15.42 9.46
N PRO A 168 0.52 -16.51 10.23
CA PRO A 168 0.41 -17.85 9.67
C PRO A 168 -0.80 -18.05 8.76
N ASN A 169 -1.75 -17.12 8.81
CA ASN A 169 -2.95 -17.05 7.98
C ASN A 169 -2.76 -16.15 6.73
N ALA A 170 -1.54 -15.71 6.43
CA ALA A 170 -1.17 -15.11 5.17
C ALA A 170 -0.55 -16.16 4.25
N ARG A 171 -1.12 -16.35 3.06
CA ARG A 171 -0.62 -17.26 2.05
C ARG A 171 -0.06 -16.49 0.86
N ILE A 172 1.22 -16.64 0.61
CA ILE A 172 1.92 -15.99 -0.51
C ILE A 172 1.98 -16.98 -1.68
N VAL A 173 1.46 -16.55 -2.82
CA VAL A 173 1.44 -17.31 -4.07
C VAL A 173 2.31 -16.57 -5.09
N CYS A 174 3.45 -17.16 -5.42
CA CYS A 174 4.32 -16.68 -6.48
C CYS A 174 3.74 -17.11 -7.83
N GLY A 175 3.45 -16.16 -8.69
CA GLY A 175 2.97 -16.41 -10.03
C GLY A 175 2.05 -15.33 -10.58
N ARG A 176 1.85 -15.40 -11.88
CA ARG A 176 1.08 -14.42 -12.64
C ARG A 176 -0.41 -14.68 -12.52
N VAL A 177 -1.18 -13.66 -12.17
CA VAL A 177 -2.65 -13.69 -12.29
C VAL A 177 -3.01 -13.37 -13.75
N PRO A 178 -3.95 -14.14 -14.39
CA PRO A 178 -4.83 -15.16 -13.80
C PRO A 178 -4.27 -16.60 -13.77
N ASP A 179 -3.08 -16.85 -14.26
CA ASP A 179 -2.57 -18.20 -14.57
C ASP A 179 -2.57 -19.14 -13.35
N VAL A 180 -2.26 -18.58 -12.16
CA VAL A 180 -2.19 -19.35 -10.90
C VAL A 180 -3.55 -19.51 -10.21
N LEU A 181 -4.60 -18.83 -10.65
CA LEU A 181 -5.88 -18.81 -9.93
C LEU A 181 -6.59 -20.16 -9.94
N ALA A 182 -6.45 -20.94 -11.02
CA ALA A 182 -7.14 -22.23 -11.16
C ALA A 182 -6.84 -23.18 -9.98
N ASP A 183 -5.61 -23.13 -9.45
CA ASP A 183 -5.14 -24.04 -8.41
C ASP A 183 -5.06 -23.38 -7.03
N THR A 184 -5.13 -22.06 -6.96
CA THR A 184 -4.79 -21.31 -5.72
C THR A 184 -5.85 -20.35 -5.25
N ALA A 185 -6.89 -20.07 -6.07
CA ALA A 185 -7.94 -19.14 -5.64
C ALA A 185 -8.70 -19.67 -4.42
N PRO A 186 -9.02 -18.81 -3.44
CA PRO A 186 -9.88 -19.22 -2.34
C PRO A 186 -11.32 -19.48 -2.84
N GLU A 187 -12.08 -20.31 -2.10
CA GLU A 187 -13.48 -20.64 -2.45
C GLU A 187 -14.39 -19.41 -2.51
N SER A 188 -14.13 -18.43 -1.68
CA SER A 188 -14.87 -17.16 -1.64
C SER A 188 -13.96 -16.00 -1.25
N VAL A 189 -14.28 -14.83 -1.80
CA VAL A 189 -13.51 -13.60 -1.60
C VAL A 189 -14.43 -12.53 -1.02
N SER A 190 -14.04 -11.93 0.10
CA SER A 190 -14.73 -10.79 0.71
C SER A 190 -14.07 -9.46 0.39
N PHE A 191 -12.79 -9.46 0.02
CA PHE A 191 -12.02 -8.29 -0.39
C PHE A 191 -11.04 -8.66 -1.48
N LEU A 192 -10.94 -7.83 -2.52
CA LEU A 192 -9.96 -7.93 -3.59
C LEU A 192 -9.35 -6.55 -3.85
N HIS A 193 -8.01 -6.50 -3.81
CA HIS A 193 -7.20 -5.34 -4.18
C HIS A 193 -6.28 -5.68 -5.36
#